data_8544f153653a145f259aa9addf4d1599
#
_entry.id   8544f153653a145f259aa9addf4d1599
#
_cell.length_a   1.000
_cell.length_b   1.000
_cell.length_c   1.000
_cell.angle_alpha   90.00
_cell.angle_beta   90.00
_cell.angle_gamma   90.00
#
_symmetry.space_group_name_H-M   'P 1'
#
loop_
_entity.id
_entity.type
_entity.pdbx_description
1 polymer ?
#
loop_
_entity_poly.entity_id
_entity_poly.type
_entity_poly.pdbx_seq_one_letter_code
_entity_poly.pdbx_strand_id
1 'polypeptide(L)'
;MKLNKNQTTVLITGAGGFIGGHLVNYLFRLGYKKIRAVDIKPLKNWQQVNKNADNLVCDLRKLSNCHKVSQNINEIYNLASDMGGMGFIENNKA
;
A
#
# COMPACT_ATOMS: atom_id res chain seq x y z
N MET A 1 0.25 -19.66 13.09
CA MET A 1 1.37 -18.92 13.70
C MET A 1 1.25 -17.43 13.38
N LYS A 2 1.47 -16.59 14.37
CA LYS A 2 1.35 -15.15 14.20
C LYS A 2 2.69 -14.55 13.79
N LEU A 3 2.70 -13.79 12.69
CA LEU A 3 3.89 -13.11 12.24
C LEU A 3 4.18 -11.91 13.15
N ASN A 4 5.45 -11.63 13.40
CA ASN A 4 5.81 -10.39 14.06
C ASN A 4 5.94 -9.25 13.04
N LYS A 5 6.11 -8.03 13.50
CA LYS A 5 6.08 -6.86 12.62
C LYS A 5 7.16 -6.86 11.55
N ASN A 6 8.35 -7.36 11.85
CA ASN A 6 9.42 -7.36 10.86
C ASN A 6 9.29 -8.48 9.84
N GLN A 7 8.36 -9.41 10.04
CA GLN A 7 8.05 -10.48 9.08
C GLN A 7 6.81 -10.18 8.24
N THR A 8 5.99 -9.23 8.68
CA THR A 8 4.72 -8.89 8.05
C THR A 8 4.94 -7.92 6.90
N THR A 9 4.46 -8.27 5.71
CA THR A 9 4.50 -7.36 4.57
C THR A 9 3.15 -6.66 4.46
N VAL A 10 3.18 -5.34 4.45
CA VAL A 10 1.99 -4.49 4.44
C VAL A 10 1.90 -3.78 3.11
N LEU A 11 0.72 -3.81 2.49
CA LEU A 11 0.42 -3.02 1.30
C LEU A 11 -0.46 -1.85 1.70
N ILE A 12 -0.09 -0.66 1.28
CA ILE A 12 -0.90 0.54 1.48
C ILE A 12 -1.20 1.12 0.11
N THR A 13 -2.48 1.15 -0.27
CA THR A 13 -2.92 1.81 -1.48
C THR A 13 -3.36 3.23 -1.15
N GLY A 14 -3.26 4.14 -2.11
CA GLY A 14 -3.51 5.55 -1.80
C GLY A 14 -2.38 6.18 -0.99
N ALA A 15 -1.19 5.59 -1.07
CA ALA A 15 -0.05 6.01 -0.25
C ALA A 15 0.46 7.41 -0.61
N GLY A 16 0.13 7.91 -1.79
CA GLY A 16 0.50 9.27 -2.20
C GLY A 16 -0.39 10.35 -1.61
N GLY A 17 -1.49 9.98 -0.95
CA GLY A 17 -2.37 10.93 -0.29
C GLY A 17 -1.87 11.30 1.10
N PHE A 18 -2.57 12.25 1.73
CA PHE A 18 -2.17 12.73 3.05
C PHE A 18 -2.22 11.61 4.09
N ILE A 19 -3.36 10.93 4.19
CA ILE A 19 -3.53 9.87 5.18
C ILE A 19 -2.62 8.69 4.89
N GLY A 20 -2.56 8.27 3.61
CA GLY A 20 -1.73 7.14 3.23
C GLY A 20 -0.26 7.35 3.54
N GLY A 21 0.26 8.53 3.25
CA GLY A 21 1.66 8.84 3.55
C GLY A 21 1.96 8.83 5.03
N HIS A 22 1.05 9.38 5.83
CA HIS A 22 1.22 9.36 7.29
C HIS A 22 1.15 7.93 7.83
N LEU A 23 0.27 7.10 7.29
CA LEU A 23 0.16 5.72 7.73
C LEU A 23 1.44 4.93 7.44
N VAL A 24 2.04 5.13 6.26
CA VAL A 24 3.32 4.50 5.93
C VAL A 24 4.36 4.82 7.01
N ASN A 25 4.52 6.10 7.33
CA ASN A 25 5.50 6.52 8.32
C ASN A 25 5.18 5.98 9.71
N TYR A 26 3.91 5.98 10.07
CA TYR A 26 3.48 5.49 11.38
C TYR A 26 3.80 4.00 11.55
N LEU A 27 3.54 3.19 10.52
CA LEU A 27 3.81 1.77 10.60
C LEU A 27 5.31 1.47 10.72
N PHE A 28 6.16 2.24 10.02
CA PHE A 28 7.59 2.10 10.21
C PHE A 28 7.99 2.41 11.65
N ARG A 29 7.40 3.46 12.24
CA ARG A 29 7.69 3.80 13.65
C ARG A 29 7.25 2.70 14.61
N LEU A 30 6.21 1.95 14.26
CA LEU A 30 5.74 0.84 15.07
C LEU A 30 6.60 -0.42 14.96
N GLY A 31 7.55 -0.42 14.02
CA GLY A 31 8.45 -1.57 13.86
C GLY A 31 8.24 -2.41 12.62
N TYR A 32 7.26 -2.08 11.79
CA TYR A 32 7.11 -2.76 10.51
C TYR A 32 8.31 -2.43 9.61
N LYS A 33 8.78 -3.41 8.86
CA LYS A 33 9.96 -3.24 8.02
C LYS A 33 9.69 -3.44 6.54
N LYS A 34 8.55 -4.05 6.19
CA LYS A 34 8.24 -4.40 4.80
C LYS A 34 6.92 -3.74 4.42
N ILE A 35 7.01 -2.57 3.84
CA ILE A 35 5.83 -1.80 3.45
C ILE A 35 5.90 -1.50 1.96
N ARG A 36 4.86 -1.89 1.23
CA ARG A 36 4.69 -1.55 -0.18
C ARG A 36 3.65 -0.43 -0.26
N ALA A 37 4.07 0.71 -0.79
CA ALA A 37 3.25 1.91 -0.88
C ALA A 37 2.91 2.15 -2.34
N VAL A 38 1.60 2.23 -2.66
CA VAL A 38 1.14 2.30 -4.04
C VAL A 38 0.17 3.45 -4.23
N ASP A 39 0.33 4.19 -5.33
CA ASP A 39 -0.61 5.22 -5.74
C ASP A 39 -0.55 5.37 -7.25
N ILE A 40 -1.63 5.84 -7.85
CA ILE A 40 -1.67 6.11 -9.28
C ILE A 40 -0.93 7.39 -9.64
N LYS A 41 -0.82 8.32 -8.68
CA LYS A 41 -0.16 9.61 -8.93
C LYS A 41 1.32 9.42 -9.22
N PRO A 42 1.91 10.24 -10.08
CA PRO A 42 3.37 10.26 -10.22
C PRO A 42 4.02 10.50 -8.86
N LEU A 43 5.15 9.89 -8.62
CA LEU A 43 5.81 9.93 -7.30
C LEU A 43 6.07 11.36 -6.83
N LYS A 44 6.40 12.26 -7.75
CA LYS A 44 6.65 13.67 -7.41
C LYS A 44 5.43 14.38 -6.84
N ASN A 45 4.23 13.81 -7.06
CA ASN A 45 2.98 14.42 -6.60
C ASN A 45 2.49 13.79 -5.29
N TRP A 46 3.23 12.83 -4.73
CA TRP A 46 2.85 12.27 -3.45
C TRP A 46 3.08 13.30 -2.34
N GLN A 47 2.19 13.30 -1.35
CA GLN A 47 2.31 14.22 -0.21
C GLN A 47 3.64 14.01 0.52
N GLN A 48 4.06 12.76 0.64
CA GLN A 48 5.37 12.42 1.19
C GLN A 48 5.75 11.02 0.71
N VAL A 49 7.04 10.76 0.67
CA VAL A 49 7.59 9.48 0.24
C VAL A 49 8.57 9.01 1.30
N ASN A 50 8.36 7.78 1.78
CA ASN A 50 9.31 7.18 2.72
C ASN A 50 10.29 6.31 1.92
N LYS A 51 11.57 6.62 2.03
CA LYS A 51 12.61 5.93 1.27
C LYS A 51 12.73 4.46 1.61
N ASN A 52 12.29 4.06 2.79
CA ASN A 52 12.39 2.67 3.24
C ASN A 52 11.25 1.80 2.72
N ALA A 53 10.21 2.42 2.18
CA ALA A 53 9.11 1.68 1.59
C ALA A 53 9.42 1.29 0.15
N ASP A 54 8.75 0.24 -0.32
CA ASP A 54 8.73 -0.14 -1.72
C ASP A 54 7.64 0.72 -2.38
N ASN A 55 8.04 1.82 -3.00
CA ASN A 55 7.12 2.83 -3.54
C ASN A 55 6.84 2.57 -5.01
N LEU A 56 5.58 2.29 -5.35
CA LEU A 56 5.16 1.94 -6.70
C LEU A 56 4.08 2.88 -7.22
N VAL A 57 4.26 3.34 -8.45
CA VAL A 57 3.21 4.09 -9.16
C VAL A 57 2.47 3.08 -10.03
N CYS A 58 1.17 2.90 -9.76
CA CYS A 58 0.43 1.81 -10.39
C CYS A 58 -1.06 2.14 -10.39
N ASP A 59 -1.72 1.84 -11.52
CA ASP A 59 -3.15 2.06 -11.69
C ASP A 59 -3.92 0.83 -11.20
N LEU A 60 -4.51 0.93 -10.02
CA LEU A 60 -5.21 -0.18 -9.39
C LEU A 60 -6.64 -0.37 -9.92
N ARG A 61 -7.07 0.42 -10.90
CA ARG A 61 -8.32 0.17 -11.61
C ARG A 61 -8.18 -1.05 -12.53
N LYS A 62 -6.95 -1.46 -12.81
CA LYS A 62 -6.69 -2.66 -13.60
C LYS A 62 -6.48 -3.84 -12.67
N LEU A 63 -7.29 -4.89 -12.84
CA LEU A 63 -7.24 -6.07 -11.99
C LEU A 63 -5.86 -6.73 -12.00
N SER A 64 -5.22 -6.78 -13.16
CA SER A 64 -3.87 -7.36 -13.26
C SER A 64 -2.88 -6.63 -12.37
N ASN A 65 -3.00 -5.31 -12.23
CA ASN A 65 -2.14 -4.53 -11.36
C ASN A 65 -2.44 -4.81 -9.89
N CYS A 66 -3.71 -5.02 -9.54
CA CYS A 66 -4.09 -5.40 -8.19
C CYS A 66 -3.44 -6.72 -7.80
N HIS A 67 -3.49 -7.71 -8.68
CA HIS A 67 -2.82 -8.99 -8.42
C HIS A 67 -1.33 -8.83 -8.27
N LYS A 68 -0.73 -7.99 -9.13
CA LYS A 68 0.72 -7.79 -9.10
C LYS A 68 1.19 -7.21 -7.78
N VAL A 69 0.53 -6.14 -7.31
CA VAL A 69 1.00 -5.45 -6.10
C VAL A 69 0.63 -6.19 -4.83
N SER A 70 -0.33 -7.11 -4.88
CA SER A 70 -0.75 -7.87 -3.70
C SER A 70 0.01 -9.18 -3.51
N GLN A 71 0.99 -9.48 -4.36
CA GLN A 71 1.80 -10.69 -4.21
C GLN A 71 2.57 -10.66 -2.90
N ASN A 72 2.48 -11.76 -2.14
CA ASN A 72 3.20 -11.95 -0.89
C ASN A 72 2.89 -10.90 0.17
N ILE A 73 1.67 -10.39 0.17
CA ILE A 73 1.21 -9.40 1.14
C ILE A 73 0.45 -10.10 2.26
N ASN A 74 0.68 -9.69 3.50
CA ASN A 74 0.00 -10.22 4.68
C ASN A 74 -1.14 -9.33 5.14
N GLU A 75 -0.99 -8.00 5.00
CA GLU A 75 -1.99 -7.03 5.45
C GLU A 75 -2.16 -5.95 4.39
N ILE A 76 -3.38 -5.49 4.18
CA ILE A 76 -3.69 -4.45 3.20
C ILE A 76 -4.47 -3.33 3.88
N TYR A 77 -3.99 -2.09 3.69
CA TYR A 77 -4.75 -0.89 4.02
C TYR A 77 -5.12 -0.21 2.71
N ASN A 78 -6.38 -0.33 2.34
CA ASN A 78 -6.86 0.15 1.04
C ASN A 78 -7.44 1.55 1.20
N LEU A 79 -6.60 2.56 0.98
CA LEU A 79 -6.96 3.97 1.13
C LEU A 79 -7.12 4.70 -0.20
N ALA A 80 -7.06 3.99 -1.31
CA ALA A 80 -7.29 4.59 -2.62
C ALA A 80 -8.72 5.12 -2.68
N SER A 81 -8.87 6.40 -3.01
CA SER A 81 -10.15 7.09 -2.86
C SER A 81 -11.05 6.99 -4.09
N ASP A 82 -10.54 6.52 -5.21
CA ASP A 82 -11.36 6.38 -6.41
C ASP A 82 -11.68 4.91 -6.67
N MET A 83 -12.27 4.64 -7.81
CA MET A 83 -12.76 3.30 -8.14
C MET A 83 -11.65 2.27 -8.33
N GLY A 84 -10.40 2.69 -8.27
CA GLY A 84 -9.28 1.77 -8.40
C GLY A 84 -9.26 0.69 -7.34
N GLY A 85 -9.89 0.94 -6.19
CA GLY A 85 -9.94 -0.03 -5.13
C GLY A 85 -10.87 -1.20 -5.35
N MET A 86 -11.72 -1.16 -6.36
CA MET A 86 -12.73 -2.19 -6.55
C MET A 86 -12.16 -3.60 -6.69
N GLY A 87 -11.08 -3.74 -7.42
CA GLY A 87 -10.46 -5.05 -7.59
C GLY A 87 -9.99 -5.63 -6.26
N PHE A 88 -9.46 -4.79 -5.38
CA PHE A 88 -9.05 -5.23 -4.06
C PHE A 88 -10.25 -5.56 -3.18
N ILE A 89 -11.29 -4.74 -3.23
CA ILE A 89 -12.48 -4.97 -2.41
C ILE A 89 -13.07 -6.34 -2.72
N GLU A 90 -13.20 -6.68 -4.00
CA GLU A 90 -13.77 -7.96 -4.40
C GLU A 90 -12.89 -9.15 -4.09
N ASN A 91 -11.59 -8.99 -4.20
CA ASN A 91 -10.67 -10.12 -4.11
C ASN A 91 -10.08 -10.31 -2.72
N ASN A 92 -9.98 -9.27 -1.93
CA ASN A 92 -9.30 -9.35 -0.63
C ASN A 92 -10.23 -9.19 0.55
N LYS A 93 -11.37 -8.57 0.38
CA LYS A 93 -12.37 -8.43 1.45
C LYS A 93 -11.80 -7.83 2.73
N ALA A 94 -10.79 -7.00 2.58
CA ALA A 94 -10.10 -6.48 3.75
C ALA A 94 -10.88 -5.39 4.45
#